data_707355dc284e07c83dfe7077ded94043
#
_entry.id   707355dc284e07c83dfe7077ded94043
#
_cell.length_a   1.000
_cell.length_b   1.000
_cell.length_c   1.000
_cell.angle_alpha   90.00
_cell.angle_beta   90.00
_cell.angle_gamma   90.00
#
_symmetry.space_group_name_H-M   'P 1'
#
loop_
_entity.id
_entity.type
_entity.pdbx_description
1 polymer ?
#
loop_
_entity_poly.entity_id
_entity_poly.type
_entity_poly.pdbx_seq_one_letter_code
_entity_poly.pdbx_strand_id
1 'polypeptide(L)' 'MRKTYHVEALWDPEAQVWVSRSDVPGLVIETATLAEFEALMRVLVREMLADNDGVHEGASVEWTSRGVFDLQAA' A
#
# COMPACT_ATOMS: atom_id res chain seq x y z
N MET A 1 4.17 7.86 -22.40
CA MET A 1 3.57 8.51 -21.23
C MET A 1 3.70 7.60 -20.01
N ARG A 2 4.17 8.15 -18.89
CA ARG A 2 4.33 7.38 -17.65
C ARG A 2 2.98 7.24 -16.95
N LYS A 3 2.65 6.03 -16.57
CA LYS A 3 1.45 5.75 -15.82
C LYS A 3 1.74 5.88 -14.32
N THR A 4 0.81 6.45 -13.58
CA THR A 4 0.93 6.62 -12.13
C THR A 4 -0.11 5.79 -11.41
N TYR A 5 0.35 5.02 -10.44
CA TYR A 5 -0.51 4.22 -9.58
C TYR A 5 -0.46 4.78 -8.16
N HIS A 6 -1.41 4.40 -7.35
CA HIS A 6 -1.54 4.92 -5.99
C HIS A 6 -1.70 3.77 -5.01
N VAL A 7 -0.99 3.87 -3.88
CA VAL A 7 -1.13 2.92 -2.78
C VAL A 7 -1.31 3.72 -1.50
N GLU A 8 -2.31 3.39 -0.72
CA GLU A 8 -2.53 4.00 0.59
C GLU A 8 -2.44 2.92 1.65
N ALA A 9 -1.62 3.16 2.68
CA ALA A 9 -1.54 2.30 3.85
C ALA A 9 -2.47 2.88 4.91
N LEU A 10 -3.50 2.12 5.28
CA LEU A 10 -4.50 2.53 6.26
C LEU A 10 -4.33 1.72 7.53
N TRP A 11 -4.28 2.42 8.65
CA TRP A 11 -4.23 1.75 9.95
C TRP A 11 -5.62 1.27 10.36
N ASP A 12 -5.72 -0.02 10.66
CA ASP A 12 -6.94 -0.63 11.19
C ASP A 12 -6.77 -0.83 12.69
N PRO A 13 -7.40 0.00 13.54
CA PRO A 13 -7.20 -0.08 14.98
C PRO A 13 -7.83 -1.32 15.62
N GLU A 14 -8.82 -1.93 15.00
CA GLU A 14 -9.42 -3.15 15.54
C GLU A 14 -8.51 -4.35 15.33
N ALA A 15 -8.01 -4.51 14.11
CA ALA A 15 -7.14 -5.63 13.77
C ALA A 15 -5.67 -5.38 14.12
N GLN A 16 -5.29 -4.13 14.42
CA GLN A 16 -3.91 -3.73 14.74
C GLN A 16 -2.96 -4.03 13.57
N VAL A 17 -3.41 -3.70 12.37
CA VAL A 17 -2.62 -3.92 11.14
C VAL A 17 -2.75 -2.73 10.20
N TRP A 18 -1.77 -2.63 9.28
CA TRP A 18 -1.83 -1.71 8.15
C TRP A 18 -2.37 -2.47 6.95
N VAL A 19 -3.39 -1.93 6.32
CA VAL A 19 -4.03 -2.56 5.15
C VAL A 19 -3.91 -1.66 3.94
N SER A 20 -3.86 -2.26 2.76
CA SER A 20 -3.71 -1.51 1.52
C SER A 20 -5.03 -1.07 0.92
N ARG A 21 -5.00 0.11 0.32
CA ARG A 21 -6.03 0.62 -0.57
C ARG A 21 -5.32 1.14 -1.80
N SER A 22 -5.64 0.61 -2.97
CA SER A 22 -4.81 0.86 -4.15
C SER A 22 -5.57 0.65 -5.45
N ASP A 23 -5.12 1.34 -6.51
CA ASP A 23 -5.57 1.08 -7.86
C ASP A 23 -4.65 0.13 -8.62
N VAL A 24 -3.64 -0.44 -7.95
CA VAL A 24 -2.81 -1.49 -8.53
C VAL A 24 -3.63 -2.79 -8.57
N PRO A 25 -3.86 -3.36 -9.76
CA PRO A 25 -4.70 -4.55 -9.87
C PRO A 25 -4.17 -5.73 -9.05
N GLY A 26 -5.02 -6.28 -8.19
CA GLY A 26 -4.69 -7.47 -7.41
C GLY A 26 -3.86 -7.22 -6.16
N LEU A 27 -3.49 -5.97 -5.88
CA LEU A 27 -2.66 -5.68 -4.72
C LEU A 27 -3.45 -5.76 -3.42
N VAL A 28 -3.02 -6.64 -2.52
CA VAL A 28 -3.56 -6.75 -1.16
C VAL A 28 -2.38 -6.87 -0.20
N ILE A 29 -2.29 -5.96 0.75
CA ILE A 29 -1.22 -5.96 1.75
C ILE A 29 -1.86 -5.81 3.13
N GLU A 30 -1.36 -6.59 4.09
CA GLU A 30 -1.77 -6.49 5.47
C GLU A 30 -0.55 -6.83 6.33
N THR A 31 -0.10 -5.86 7.13
CA THR A 31 1.11 -6.04 7.95
C THR A 31 0.90 -5.41 9.33
N ALA A 32 1.68 -5.89 10.30
CA ALA A 32 1.64 -5.37 11.67
C ALA A 32 2.33 -4.01 11.80
N THR A 33 3.31 -3.73 10.95
CA THR A 33 4.05 -2.46 11.02
C THR A 33 4.06 -1.77 9.66
N LEU A 34 4.22 -0.45 9.69
CA LEU A 34 4.30 0.35 8.46
C LEU A 34 5.58 0.04 7.69
N ALA A 35 6.69 -0.25 8.39
CA ALA A 35 7.94 -0.61 7.74
C ALA A 35 7.80 -1.90 6.94
N GLU A 36 7.10 -2.89 7.49
CA GLU A 36 6.82 -4.14 6.78
C GLU A 36 5.92 -3.88 5.57
N PHE A 37 4.93 -2.99 5.73
CA PHE A 37 4.04 -2.61 4.65
C PHE A 37 4.85 -2.04 3.48
N GLU A 38 5.73 -1.08 3.76
CA GLU A 38 6.52 -0.44 2.71
C GLU A 38 7.43 -1.45 1.99
N ALA A 39 8.10 -2.31 2.74
CA ALA A 39 8.99 -3.32 2.16
C ALA A 39 8.22 -4.27 1.24
N LEU A 40 7.07 -4.75 1.71
CA LEU A 40 6.24 -5.67 0.95
C LEU A 40 5.61 -4.99 -0.28
N MET A 41 5.19 -3.73 -0.12
CA MET A 41 4.60 -2.95 -1.21
C MET A 41 5.57 -2.84 -2.40
N ARG A 42 6.85 -2.58 -2.13
CA ARG A 42 7.85 -2.43 -3.20
C ARG A 42 7.99 -3.69 -4.04
N VAL A 43 7.86 -4.85 -3.42
CA VAL A 43 7.94 -6.14 -4.11
C VAL A 43 6.64 -6.47 -4.81
N LEU A 44 5.51 -6.38 -4.10
CA LEU A 44 4.21 -6.81 -4.62
C LEU A 44 3.69 -5.92 -5.74
N VAL A 45 3.91 -4.60 -5.64
CA VAL A 45 3.48 -3.69 -6.71
C VAL A 45 4.15 -4.07 -8.03
N ARG A 46 5.45 -4.34 -7.98
CA ARG A 46 6.18 -4.74 -9.19
C ARG A 46 5.60 -6.02 -9.78
N GLU A 47 5.35 -7.02 -8.94
CA GLU A 47 4.80 -8.30 -9.38
C GLU A 47 3.38 -8.15 -9.94
N MET A 48 2.53 -7.41 -9.23
CA MET A 48 1.13 -7.24 -9.65
C MET A 48 1.02 -6.45 -10.94
N LEU A 49 1.82 -5.40 -11.12
CA LEU A 49 1.80 -4.63 -12.36
C LEU A 49 2.29 -5.46 -13.54
N ALA A 50 3.33 -6.26 -13.35
CA ALA A 50 3.83 -7.13 -14.41
C ALA A 50 2.80 -8.21 -14.79
N ASP A 51 2.21 -8.85 -13.78
CA ASP A 51 1.31 -9.97 -13.98
C ASP A 51 -0.08 -9.57 -14.45
N ASN A 52 -0.62 -8.48 -13.90
CA ASN A 52 -2.01 -8.11 -14.13
C ASN A 52 -2.21 -6.95 -15.11
N ASP A 53 -1.20 -6.13 -15.30
CA ASP A 53 -1.32 -4.94 -16.15
C ASP A 53 -0.24 -4.87 -17.23
N GLY A 54 0.65 -5.86 -17.29
CA GLY A 54 1.71 -5.92 -18.29
C GLY A 54 2.76 -4.82 -18.17
N VAL A 55 2.86 -4.18 -17.01
CA VAL A 55 3.77 -3.07 -16.79
C VAL A 55 5.04 -3.57 -16.09
N HIS A 56 6.19 -3.41 -16.75
CA HIS A 56 7.47 -3.85 -16.21
C HIS A 56 8.38 -2.69 -15.82
N GLU A 57 8.16 -1.52 -16.42
CA GLU A 57 8.94 -0.31 -16.13
C GLU A 57 8.17 0.92 -16.62
N GLY A 58 8.66 2.10 -16.31
CA GLY A 58 8.05 3.33 -16.79
C GLY A 58 6.82 3.77 -16.05
N ALA A 59 6.57 3.20 -14.87
CA ALA A 59 5.46 3.59 -14.02
C ALA A 59 5.97 4.26 -12.75
N SER A 60 5.15 5.13 -12.20
CA SER A 60 5.39 5.72 -10.88
C SER A 60 4.36 5.21 -9.91
N VAL A 61 4.74 5.05 -8.66
CA VAL A 61 3.82 4.68 -7.61
C VAL A 61 3.89 5.75 -6.53
N GLU A 62 2.78 6.45 -6.33
CA GLU A 62 2.66 7.40 -5.24
C GLU A 62 2.04 6.67 -4.06
N TRP A 63 2.62 6.80 -2.88
CA TRP A 63 2.06 6.12 -1.75
C TRP A 63 1.99 7.03 -0.53
N THR A 64 0.98 6.78 0.30
CA THR A 64 0.74 7.54 1.52
C THR A 64 0.38 6.58 2.64
N SER A 65 0.50 7.05 3.86
CA SER A 65 0.03 6.30 5.02
C SER A 65 -0.93 7.18 5.80
N ARG A 66 -1.96 6.57 6.39
CA ARG A 66 -2.98 7.30 7.10
C ARG A 66 -3.48 6.51 8.29
N GLY A 67 -3.50 7.16 9.45
CA GLY A 67 -4.03 6.56 10.65
C GLY A 67 -4.66 7.64 11.52
N VAL A 68 -5.48 7.20 12.47
CA VAL A 68 -6.13 8.08 13.44
C VAL A 68 -5.94 7.47 14.82
N PHE A 69 -5.62 8.29 15.79
CA PHE A 69 -5.69 7.89 17.17
C PHE A 69 -6.40 8.97 17.97
N ASP A 70 -7.11 8.57 19.00
CA ASP A 70 -7.86 9.52 19.83
C ASP A 70 -7.06 9.84 21.09
N LEU A 71 -7.01 11.12 21.44
CA LEU A 71 -6.42 11.50 22.71
C LEU A 71 -7.39 11.17 23.83
N GLN A 72 -6.93 10.36 24.76
CA GLN A 72 -7.73 9.96 25.90
C GLN A 72 -7.50 10.93 27.05
N ALA A 73 -8.56 11.24 27.80
CA ALA A 73 -8.42 11.98 29.04
C ALA A 73 -7.69 11.10 30.04
N ALA A 74 -6.76 11.70 30.75
CA ALA A 74 -5.96 10.95 31.75
C ALA A 74 -6.82 10.54 32.94
#